data_7ff6871ebdc4af0c796ca1e9fff9ffa0
#
_entry.id   7ff6871ebdc4af0c796ca1e9fff9ffa0
#
_cell.length_a   1.000
_cell.length_b   1.000
_cell.length_c   1.000
_cell.angle_alpha   90.00
_cell.angle_beta   90.00
_cell.angle_gamma   90.00
#
_symmetry.space_group_name_H-M   'P 1'
#
loop_
_entity.id
_entity.type
_entity.pdbx_description
1 polymer ?
#
loop_
_entity_poly.entity_id
_entity_poly.type
_entity_poly.pdbx_seq_one_letter_code
_entity_poly.pdbx_strand_id
1 'polypeptide(L)'
;MDAVAKLSALAQPTRLEIFLAIARSENGIASSQVAEQTDTMPNNTSVHLSILRSAGLVSSTRNGRTVTYKAERAALKSLSRFLRSAID
;
A
#
# COMPACT_ATOMS: atom_id res chain seq x y z
N MET A 1 8.80 2.73 -14.39
CA MET A 1 8.31 2.78 -12.99
C MET A 1 8.47 4.19 -12.44
N ASP A 2 7.46 4.72 -11.80
CA ASP A 2 7.57 6.01 -11.15
C ASP A 2 8.06 5.83 -9.71
N ALA A 3 9.36 5.85 -9.52
CA ALA A 3 9.97 5.66 -8.21
C ALA A 3 9.64 6.81 -7.26
N VAL A 4 9.56 8.04 -7.76
CA VAL A 4 9.25 9.20 -6.92
C VAL A 4 7.86 9.09 -6.31
N ALA A 5 6.87 8.72 -7.12
CA ALA A 5 5.48 8.56 -6.63
C ALA A 5 5.41 7.46 -5.56
N LYS A 6 6.12 6.35 -5.76
CA LYS A 6 6.15 5.26 -4.79
C LYS A 6 6.84 5.64 -3.50
N LEU A 7 7.98 6.31 -3.59
CA LEU A 7 8.70 6.78 -2.41
C LEU A 7 7.90 7.82 -1.65
N SER A 8 7.27 8.75 -2.37
CA SER A 8 6.41 9.77 -1.76
C SER A 8 5.23 9.14 -1.03
N ALA A 9 4.58 8.14 -1.63
CA ALA A 9 3.46 7.45 -1.01
C ALA A 9 3.89 6.76 0.29
N LEU A 10 5.08 6.19 0.33
CA LEU A 10 5.60 5.48 1.50
C LEU A 10 6.22 6.41 2.55
N ALA A 11 6.47 7.67 2.21
CA ALA A 11 7.18 8.59 3.11
C ALA A 11 6.29 9.20 4.21
N GLN A 12 5.00 8.93 4.19
CA GLN A 12 4.08 9.40 5.22
C GLN A 12 3.90 8.27 6.25
N PRO A 13 4.12 8.53 7.57
CA PRO A 13 4.17 7.45 8.58
C PRO A 13 2.94 6.55 8.63
N THR A 14 1.75 7.11 8.64
CA THR A 14 0.51 6.33 8.70
C THR A 14 0.34 5.49 7.44
N ARG A 15 0.67 6.08 6.30
CA ARG A 15 0.54 5.38 5.02
C ARG A 15 1.52 4.22 4.91
N LEU A 16 2.73 4.39 5.44
CA LEU A 16 3.70 3.30 5.51
C LEU A 16 3.18 2.15 6.39
N GLU A 17 2.60 2.47 7.55
CA GLU A 17 2.01 1.45 8.42
C GLU A 17 0.88 0.69 7.72
N ILE A 18 0.02 1.41 7.03
CA ILE A 18 -1.08 0.81 6.26
C ILE A 18 -0.52 -0.12 5.19
N PHE A 19 0.48 0.34 4.44
CA PHE A 19 1.11 -0.48 3.42
C PHE A 19 1.70 -1.77 4.02
N LEU A 20 2.41 -1.66 5.15
CA LEU A 20 3.00 -2.83 5.80
C LEU A 20 1.94 -3.83 6.28
N ALA A 21 0.81 -3.34 6.79
CA ALA A 21 -0.30 -4.21 7.18
C ALA A 21 -0.83 -5.00 5.97
N ILE A 22 -0.95 -4.34 4.82
CA ILE A 22 -1.38 -4.99 3.59
C ILE A 22 -0.33 -6.01 3.12
N ALA A 23 0.94 -5.62 3.15
CA ALA A 23 2.04 -6.47 2.68
C ALA A 23 2.20 -7.76 3.49
N ARG A 24 1.85 -7.72 4.78
CA ARG A 24 1.89 -8.89 5.65
C ARG A 24 0.74 -9.86 5.43
N SER A 25 -0.27 -9.45 4.68
CA SER A 25 -1.47 -10.26 4.42
C SER A 25 -1.35 -10.94 3.07
N GLU A 26 -0.97 -12.21 3.06
CA GLU A 26 -0.71 -12.96 1.82
C GLU A 26 -1.92 -12.98 0.87
N ASN A 27 -3.12 -13.13 1.44
CA ASN A 27 -4.35 -13.29 0.64
C ASN A 27 -5.16 -12.00 0.55
N GLY A 28 -4.56 -10.89 0.98
CA GLY A 28 -5.24 -9.60 0.99
C GLY A 28 -5.92 -9.31 2.31
N ILE A 29 -6.34 -8.08 2.48
CA ILE A 29 -6.95 -7.60 3.71
C ILE A 29 -8.04 -6.59 3.37
N ALA A 30 -9.18 -6.67 4.05
CA ALA A 30 -10.28 -5.74 3.84
C ALA A 30 -9.93 -4.35 4.39
N SER A 31 -10.45 -3.30 3.75
CA SER A 31 -10.18 -1.93 4.16
C SER A 31 -10.56 -1.66 5.62
N SER A 32 -11.65 -2.26 6.10
CA SER A 32 -12.08 -2.12 7.50
C SER A 32 -11.07 -2.73 8.46
N GLN A 33 -10.44 -3.85 8.08
CA GLN A 33 -9.41 -4.50 8.88
C GLN A 33 -8.12 -3.68 8.89
N VAL A 34 -7.80 -3.03 7.78
CA VAL A 34 -6.65 -2.13 7.72
C VAL A 34 -6.85 -0.98 8.70
N ALA A 35 -8.03 -0.37 8.69
CA ALA A 35 -8.35 0.73 9.60
C ALA A 35 -8.21 0.31 11.06
N GLU A 36 -8.71 -0.88 11.39
CA GLU A 36 -8.64 -1.42 12.74
C GLU A 36 -7.21 -1.71 13.17
N GLN A 37 -6.43 -2.39 12.32
CA GLN A 37 -5.06 -2.77 12.65
C GLN A 37 -4.11 -1.58 12.80
N THR A 38 -4.38 -0.50 12.10
CA THR A 38 -3.52 0.69 12.12
C THR A 38 -4.07 1.80 13.00
N ASP A 39 -5.19 1.55 13.69
CA ASP A 39 -5.87 2.53 14.54
C ASP A 39 -6.10 3.84 13.79
N THR A 40 -6.60 3.72 12.56
CA THR A 40 -6.85 4.85 11.67
C THR A 40 -8.35 4.97 11.42
N MET A 41 -8.85 6.20 11.43
CA MET A 41 -10.26 6.46 11.11
C MET A 41 -10.58 5.97 9.68
N PRO A 42 -11.74 5.34 9.45
CA PRO A 42 -12.09 4.81 8.13
C PRO A 42 -11.95 5.82 6.98
N ASN A 43 -12.34 7.08 7.21
CA ASN A 43 -12.23 8.11 6.17
C ASN A 43 -10.78 8.38 5.80
N ASN A 44 -9.91 8.44 6.81
CA ASN A 44 -8.48 8.67 6.59
C ASN A 44 -7.83 7.46 5.93
N THR A 45 -8.24 6.25 6.34
CA THR A 45 -7.78 5.01 5.74
C THR A 45 -8.08 4.99 4.25
N SER A 46 -9.30 5.37 3.86
CA SER A 46 -9.70 5.42 2.45
C SER A 46 -8.82 6.34 1.62
N VAL A 47 -8.47 7.52 2.16
CA VAL A 47 -7.58 8.45 1.48
C VAL A 47 -6.19 7.84 1.29
N HIS A 48 -5.63 7.26 2.34
CA HIS A 48 -4.32 6.61 2.28
C HIS A 48 -4.30 5.44 1.30
N LEU A 49 -5.33 4.61 1.30
CA LEU A 49 -5.45 3.48 0.38
C LEU A 49 -5.53 3.95 -1.08
N SER A 50 -6.25 5.03 -1.33
CA SER A 50 -6.35 5.62 -2.67
C SER A 50 -5.00 6.10 -3.17
N ILE A 51 -4.21 6.74 -2.31
CA ILE A 51 -2.86 7.22 -2.66
C ILE A 51 -1.94 6.05 -2.95
N LEU A 52 -1.96 5.01 -2.12
CA LEU A 52 -1.14 3.81 -2.34
C LEU A 52 -1.51 3.11 -3.64
N ARG A 53 -2.80 3.02 -3.95
CA ARG A 53 -3.26 2.40 -5.19
C ARG A 53 -2.85 3.22 -6.41
N SER A 54 -2.99 4.53 -6.35
CA SER A 54 -2.57 5.43 -7.44
C SER A 54 -1.07 5.34 -7.71
N ALA A 55 -0.28 5.12 -6.68
CA ALA A 55 1.17 4.94 -6.82
C ALA A 55 1.55 3.54 -7.33
N GLY A 56 0.59 2.63 -7.48
CA GLY A 56 0.84 1.28 -7.96
C GLY A 56 1.43 0.35 -6.91
N LEU A 57 1.33 0.71 -5.63
CA LEU A 57 1.89 -0.10 -4.53
C LEU A 57 0.92 -1.17 -4.03
N VAL A 58 -0.37 -0.95 -4.23
CA VAL A 58 -1.40 -1.91 -3.86
C VAL A 58 -2.44 -2.00 -4.98
N SER A 59 -3.15 -3.12 -5.03
CA SER A 59 -4.32 -3.30 -5.87
C SER A 59 -5.54 -3.55 -4.99
N SER A 60 -6.72 -3.36 -5.55
CA SER A 60 -7.95 -3.60 -4.81
C SER A 60 -8.92 -4.42 -5.64
N THR A 61 -9.72 -5.23 -4.96
CA THR A 61 -10.79 -6.03 -5.56
C THR A 61 -12.03 -5.83 -4.74
N ARG A 62 -13.14 -5.49 -5.41
CA ARG A 62 -14.43 -5.36 -4.74
C ARG A 62 -15.19 -6.66 -4.86
N ASN A 63 -15.71 -7.13 -3.73
CA ASN A 63 -16.57 -8.30 -3.68
C ASN A 63 -17.78 -7.95 -2.82
N GLY A 64 -18.89 -7.59 -3.47
CA GLY A 64 -20.05 -7.07 -2.79
C GLY A 64 -19.74 -5.73 -2.12
N ARG A 65 -19.89 -5.65 -0.81
CA ARG A 65 -19.60 -4.45 -0.01
C ARG A 65 -18.17 -4.41 0.50
N THR A 66 -17.41 -5.48 0.28
CA THR A 66 -16.06 -5.60 0.80
C THR A 66 -15.05 -5.23 -0.28
N VAL A 67 -14.11 -4.38 0.07
CA VAL A 67 -12.96 -4.06 -0.80
C VAL A 67 -11.74 -4.65 -0.14
N THR A 68 -11.05 -5.54 -0.85
CA THR A 68 -9.86 -6.22 -0.38
C THR A 68 -8.63 -5.65 -1.08
N TYR A 69 -7.58 -5.35 -0.31
CA TYR A 69 -6.34 -4.79 -0.82
C TYR A 69 -5.21 -5.81 -0.73
N LYS A 70 -4.37 -5.82 -1.76
CA LYS A 70 -3.15 -6.63 -1.80
C LYS A 70 -1.96 -5.78 -2.19
N ALA A 71 -0.79 -6.09 -1.64
CA ALA A 71 0.44 -5.43 -2.05
C ALA A 71 0.84 -5.86 -3.46
N GLU A 72 1.29 -4.91 -4.26
CA GLU A 72 1.85 -5.17 -5.59
C GLU A 72 3.34 -5.49 -5.42
N ARG A 73 3.64 -6.79 -5.29
CA ARG A 73 5.01 -7.26 -5.00
C ARG A 73 5.99 -6.90 -6.11
N ALA A 74 5.54 -6.91 -7.36
CA ALA A 74 6.37 -6.53 -8.49
C ALA A 74 6.83 -5.07 -8.39
N ALA A 75 5.96 -4.20 -7.89
CA ALA A 75 6.29 -2.78 -7.68
C ALA A 75 7.39 -2.63 -6.63
N LEU A 76 7.32 -3.40 -5.53
CA LEU A 76 8.35 -3.37 -4.50
C LEU A 76 9.67 -3.91 -5.01
N LYS A 77 9.64 -4.98 -5.79
CA LYS A 77 10.86 -5.53 -6.40
C LYS A 77 11.53 -4.53 -7.31
N SER A 78 10.73 -3.83 -8.13
CA SER A 78 11.26 -2.79 -9.01
C SER A 78 11.86 -1.62 -8.22
N LEU A 79 11.18 -1.18 -7.17
CA LEU A 79 11.66 -0.10 -6.32
C LEU A 79 12.97 -0.50 -5.61
N SER A 80 13.02 -1.70 -5.07
CA SER A 80 14.22 -2.25 -4.42
C SER A 80 15.39 -2.29 -5.40
N ARG A 81 15.16 -2.75 -6.62
CA ARG A 81 16.18 -2.82 -7.66
C ARG A 81 16.69 -1.43 -8.03
N PHE A 82 15.78 -0.47 -8.13
CA PHE A 82 16.13 0.92 -8.41
C PHE A 82 17.03 1.51 -7.31
N LEU A 83 16.65 1.28 -6.04
CA LEU A 83 17.42 1.80 -4.91
C LEU A 83 18.80 1.14 -4.81
N ARG A 84 18.88 -0.17 -5.07
CA ARG A 84 20.17 -0.86 -5.10
C ARG A 84 21.08 -0.32 -6.18
N SER A 85 20.54 0.03 -7.34
CA SER A 85 21.36 0.55 -8.44
C SER A 85 22.10 1.85 -8.07
N ALA A 86 21.60 2.56 -7.07
CA ALA A 86 22.25 3.80 -6.62
C ALA A 86 23.56 3.54 -5.86
N ILE A 87 23.75 2.33 -5.33
CA ILE A 87 24.93 1.99 -4.52
C ILE A 87 25.80 0.90 -5.17
N ASP A 88 25.35 0.32 -6.26
CA ASP A 88 26.11 -0.71 -7.00
C ASP A 88 27.03 -0.07 -8.09
#